data_748e2417aa70dfd95c4a029afa4e681e
#
_entry.id   748e2417aa70dfd95c4a029afa4e681e
#
_cell.length_a   1.000
_cell.length_b   1.000
_cell.length_c   1.000
_cell.angle_alpha   90.00
_cell.angle_beta   90.00
_cell.angle_gamma   90.00
#
_symmetry.space_group_name_H-M   'P 1'
#
loop_
_entity.id
_entity.type
_entity.pdbx_description
1 polymer ?
#
loop_
_entity_poly.entity_id
_entity_poly.type
_entity_poly.pdbx_seq_one_letter_code
_entity_poly.pdbx_strand_id
1 'polypeptide(L)'
;MLLVGCNGQFVDRSLVEASEKGDLNKIQQLLDSGADPNVEDYANHTALYYAAENGHLNIVKLLLEKGAQVDHESGDSALLWACHYGHVNIVKLLIENGADVNAKRSMDDSTPLSFAVHRNHKEIVELLLEKGADANVANQHGETALDRSKPETVAILRKHGGKTGEDLGAKPWNWKEMETVARELLGTYEWKHGNEQLGLKTGQMILLRDGMAQYKVGGTQLPEEKWKLKYQYEVHVTNSKGETDVFTVMDDKQSLLKIGRIVDNHRKALIRQTFRKLK
;
A
#
# COMPACT_ATOMS: atom_id res chain seq x y z
N MET A 1 -6.04 45.22 0.18
CA MET A 1 -5.55 44.25 1.16
C MET A 1 -6.41 43.00 0.99
N LEU A 2 -5.93 42.10 0.13
CA LEU A 2 -6.69 41.00 -0.44
C LEU A 2 -6.64 39.78 0.48
N LEU A 3 -7.78 39.18 0.65
CA LEU A 3 -8.08 37.90 1.29
C LEU A 3 -7.21 36.72 0.71
N VAL A 4 -6.01 36.60 1.19
CA VAL A 4 -5.13 35.47 0.90
C VAL A 4 -5.21 34.52 2.09
N GLY A 5 -6.33 33.84 2.27
CA GLY A 5 -6.46 32.94 3.42
C GLY A 5 -7.35 31.71 3.23
N CYS A 6 -8.21 31.67 2.23
CA CYS A 6 -9.13 30.54 2.05
C CYS A 6 -9.19 29.99 0.61
N ASN A 7 -8.62 30.69 -0.38
CA ASN A 7 -8.73 30.26 -1.78
C ASN A 7 -7.67 29.22 -2.20
N GLY A 8 -6.51 29.17 -1.58
CA GLY A 8 -5.42 28.25 -1.92
C GLY A 8 -5.86 26.79 -1.78
N GLN A 9 -6.35 26.40 -0.62
CA GLN A 9 -6.72 24.99 -0.36
C GLN A 9 -7.85 24.44 -1.25
N PHE A 10 -8.79 25.29 -1.68
CA PHE A 10 -9.87 24.88 -2.59
C PHE A 10 -9.39 24.71 -4.04
N VAL A 11 -8.47 25.59 -4.49
CA VAL A 11 -7.90 25.53 -5.85
C VAL A 11 -7.00 24.30 -5.96
N ASP A 12 -6.22 24.02 -4.94
CA ASP A 12 -5.25 22.93 -4.87
C ASP A 12 -5.93 21.55 -4.96
N ARG A 13 -6.99 21.34 -4.19
CA ARG A 13 -7.75 20.09 -4.25
C ARG A 13 -8.41 19.86 -5.60
N SER A 14 -8.86 20.94 -6.26
CA SER A 14 -9.42 20.86 -7.61
C SER A 14 -8.40 20.38 -8.65
N LEU A 15 -7.09 20.63 -8.43
CA LEU A 15 -6.04 20.14 -9.33
C LEU A 15 -5.92 18.62 -9.24
N VAL A 16 -5.91 18.06 -8.03
CA VAL A 16 -5.86 16.61 -7.79
C VAL A 16 -7.08 15.91 -8.39
N GLU A 17 -8.29 16.42 -8.09
CA GLU A 17 -9.54 15.88 -8.63
C GLU A 17 -9.62 15.94 -10.18
N ALA A 18 -9.12 17.02 -10.78
CA ALA A 18 -9.07 17.16 -12.22
C ALA A 18 -8.06 16.18 -12.85
N SER A 19 -6.95 15.90 -12.15
CA SER A 19 -5.94 14.93 -12.58
C SER A 19 -6.46 13.50 -12.52
N GLU A 20 -7.20 13.14 -11.48
CA GLU A 20 -7.86 11.85 -11.37
C GLU A 20 -8.86 11.63 -12.51
N LYS A 21 -9.65 12.65 -12.84
CA LYS A 21 -10.68 12.60 -13.90
C LYS A 21 -10.16 12.75 -15.33
N GLY A 22 -8.91 13.14 -15.51
CA GLY A 22 -8.33 13.36 -16.83
C GLY A 22 -8.73 14.68 -17.49
N ASP A 23 -9.18 15.69 -16.74
CA ASP A 23 -9.62 16.99 -17.26
C ASP A 23 -8.42 17.92 -17.52
N LEU A 24 -7.78 17.72 -18.67
CA LEU A 24 -6.61 18.49 -19.10
C LEU A 24 -6.90 20.01 -19.15
N ASN A 25 -8.09 20.39 -19.61
CA ASN A 25 -8.44 21.81 -19.72
C ASN A 25 -8.55 22.48 -18.36
N LYS A 26 -9.16 21.79 -17.42
CA LYS A 26 -9.28 22.28 -16.04
C LYS A 26 -7.92 22.41 -15.37
N ILE A 27 -7.04 21.41 -15.55
CA ILE A 27 -5.67 21.44 -15.02
C ILE A 27 -4.89 22.62 -15.59
N GLN A 28 -4.95 22.83 -16.91
CA GLN A 28 -4.29 23.97 -17.55
C GLN A 28 -4.76 25.30 -16.94
N GLN A 29 -6.09 25.48 -16.79
CA GLN A 29 -6.65 26.70 -16.17
C GLN A 29 -6.19 26.90 -14.74
N LEU A 30 -6.15 25.84 -13.92
CA LEU A 30 -5.72 25.91 -12.53
C LEU A 30 -4.25 26.28 -12.42
N LEU A 31 -3.37 25.63 -13.19
CA LEU A 31 -1.94 25.89 -13.20
C LEU A 31 -1.62 27.30 -13.75
N ASP A 32 -2.31 27.78 -14.77
CA ASP A 32 -2.16 29.14 -15.29
C ASP A 32 -2.68 30.20 -14.33
N SER A 33 -3.59 29.83 -13.42
CA SER A 33 -4.06 30.67 -12.31
C SER A 33 -3.13 30.64 -11.08
N GLY A 34 -2.01 29.89 -11.13
CA GLY A 34 -1.03 29.83 -10.08
C GLY A 34 -1.25 28.74 -9.03
N ALA A 35 -2.02 27.70 -9.36
CA ALA A 35 -2.10 26.53 -8.48
C ALA A 35 -0.73 25.86 -8.36
N ASP A 36 -0.38 25.40 -7.14
CA ASP A 36 0.84 24.64 -6.90
C ASP A 36 0.69 23.24 -7.52
N PRO A 37 1.57 22.82 -8.47
CA PRO A 37 1.52 21.50 -9.05
C PRO A 37 1.84 20.36 -8.07
N ASN A 38 2.41 20.68 -6.90
CA ASN A 38 2.85 19.73 -5.88
C ASN A 38 1.87 19.58 -4.71
N VAL A 39 0.68 20.18 -4.83
CA VAL A 39 -0.34 20.04 -3.80
C VAL A 39 -0.75 18.58 -3.59
N GLU A 40 -0.98 18.24 -2.33
CA GLU A 40 -1.40 16.91 -1.91
C GLU A 40 -2.85 16.89 -1.46
N ASP A 41 -3.48 15.74 -1.62
CA ASP A 41 -4.75 15.45 -0.95
C ASP A 41 -4.55 14.95 0.50
N TYR A 42 -5.64 14.52 1.14
CA TYR A 42 -5.59 13.99 2.52
C TYR A 42 -4.85 12.64 2.65
N ALA A 43 -4.59 11.96 1.53
CA ALA A 43 -3.83 10.72 1.47
C ALA A 43 -2.36 10.97 1.12
N ASN A 44 -1.94 12.24 1.02
CA ASN A 44 -0.64 12.72 0.58
C ASN A 44 -0.32 12.32 -0.88
N HIS A 45 -1.34 12.26 -1.74
CA HIS A 45 -1.16 12.03 -3.15
C HIS A 45 -1.24 13.32 -3.95
N THR A 46 -0.33 13.47 -4.92
CA THR A 46 -0.24 14.64 -5.80
C THR A 46 -1.10 14.49 -7.05
N ALA A 47 -1.29 15.58 -7.78
CA ALA A 47 -1.90 15.56 -9.10
C ALA A 47 -1.12 14.63 -10.08
N LEU A 48 0.22 14.63 -9.99
CA LEU A 48 1.07 13.76 -10.81
C LEU A 48 0.86 12.28 -10.52
N TYR A 49 0.67 11.92 -9.24
CA TYR A 49 0.31 10.57 -8.83
C TYR A 49 -0.95 10.07 -9.54
N TYR A 50 -2.07 10.80 -9.44
CA TYR A 50 -3.34 10.39 -10.06
C TYR A 50 -3.29 10.37 -11.58
N ALA A 51 -2.62 11.34 -12.19
CA ALA A 51 -2.42 11.35 -13.65
C ALA A 51 -1.63 10.13 -14.12
N ALA A 52 -0.62 9.71 -13.36
CA ALA A 52 0.19 8.54 -13.69
C ALA A 52 -0.57 7.23 -13.44
N GLU A 53 -1.32 7.14 -12.35
CA GLU A 53 -2.18 6.00 -12.01
C GLU A 53 -3.22 5.74 -13.11
N ASN A 54 -3.90 6.79 -13.57
CA ASN A 54 -5.01 6.69 -14.52
C ASN A 54 -4.57 6.75 -16.01
N GLY A 55 -3.27 6.85 -16.28
CA GLY A 55 -2.75 6.81 -17.65
C GLY A 55 -2.89 8.11 -18.44
N HIS A 56 -3.06 9.25 -17.78
CA HIS A 56 -3.29 10.55 -18.42
C HIS A 56 -1.98 11.21 -18.87
N LEU A 57 -1.35 10.65 -19.92
CA LEU A 57 -0.03 11.08 -20.41
C LEU A 57 0.10 12.58 -20.64
N ASN A 58 -0.91 13.23 -21.25
CA ASN A 58 -0.84 14.66 -21.54
C ASN A 58 -0.87 15.51 -20.26
N ILE A 59 -1.55 15.03 -19.21
CA ILE A 59 -1.58 15.67 -17.91
C ILE A 59 -0.23 15.52 -17.22
N VAL A 60 0.35 14.30 -17.24
CA VAL A 60 1.70 14.05 -16.71
C VAL A 60 2.71 15.00 -17.35
N LYS A 61 2.69 15.17 -18.70
CA LYS A 61 3.57 16.12 -19.40
C LYS A 61 3.38 17.53 -18.89
N LEU A 62 2.13 18.00 -18.86
CA LEU A 62 1.81 19.36 -18.43
C LEU A 62 2.25 19.62 -16.98
N LEU A 63 1.97 18.68 -16.05
CA LEU A 63 2.36 18.83 -14.65
C LEU A 63 3.88 18.93 -14.50
N LEU A 64 4.65 18.06 -15.18
CA LEU A 64 6.12 18.11 -15.19
C LEU A 64 6.66 19.42 -15.78
N GLU A 65 6.09 19.91 -16.89
CA GLU A 65 6.44 21.19 -17.49
C GLU A 65 6.14 22.38 -16.56
N LYS A 66 5.15 22.27 -15.69
CA LYS A 66 4.78 23.28 -14.69
C LYS A 66 5.48 23.11 -13.34
N GLY A 67 6.46 22.20 -13.23
CA GLY A 67 7.32 22.04 -12.08
C GLY A 67 6.82 21.06 -11.02
N ALA A 68 5.95 20.12 -11.41
CA ALA A 68 5.61 19.01 -10.53
C ALA A 68 6.85 18.18 -10.20
N GLN A 69 7.05 17.88 -8.92
CA GLN A 69 8.12 17.03 -8.44
C GLN A 69 7.84 15.58 -8.87
N VAL A 70 8.81 14.96 -9.56
CA VAL A 70 8.65 13.61 -10.10
C VAL A 70 8.62 12.56 -8.99
N ASP A 71 9.48 12.74 -7.98
CA ASP A 71 9.53 11.93 -6.77
C ASP A 71 9.09 12.79 -5.59
N HIS A 72 7.96 12.42 -4.99
CA HIS A 72 7.42 13.09 -3.83
C HIS A 72 7.72 12.27 -2.57
N GLU A 73 7.93 12.94 -1.43
CA GLU A 73 8.36 12.31 -0.16
C GLU A 73 7.30 11.38 0.45
N SER A 74 6.07 11.38 -0.04
CA SER A 74 4.95 10.59 0.49
C SER A 74 5.05 9.07 0.32
N GLY A 75 6.07 8.58 -0.41
CA GLY A 75 6.39 7.15 -0.54
C GLY A 75 5.59 6.37 -1.58
N ASP A 76 4.51 6.91 -2.11
CA ASP A 76 3.76 6.31 -3.23
C ASP A 76 4.05 7.14 -4.50
N SER A 77 5.18 6.85 -5.18
CA SER A 77 5.60 7.61 -6.34
C SER A 77 4.71 7.38 -7.57
N ALA A 78 4.59 8.39 -8.43
CA ALA A 78 3.89 8.29 -9.70
C ALA A 78 4.42 7.14 -10.57
N LEU A 79 5.74 6.86 -10.50
CA LEU A 79 6.37 5.76 -11.22
C LEU A 79 5.88 4.38 -10.77
N LEU A 80 5.70 4.17 -9.46
CA LEU A 80 5.19 2.90 -8.91
C LEU A 80 3.83 2.55 -9.53
N TRP A 81 2.92 3.50 -9.57
CA TRP A 81 1.56 3.27 -10.07
C TRP A 81 1.48 3.21 -11.59
N ALA A 82 2.26 4.01 -12.31
CA ALA A 82 2.41 3.85 -13.75
C ALA A 82 2.91 2.44 -14.12
N CYS A 83 3.85 1.87 -13.34
CA CYS A 83 4.32 0.50 -13.51
C CYS A 83 3.25 -0.53 -13.15
N HIS A 84 2.47 -0.30 -12.09
CA HIS A 84 1.39 -1.18 -11.67
C HIS A 84 0.30 -1.31 -12.74
N TYR A 85 -0.11 -0.19 -13.35
CA TYR A 85 -1.18 -0.18 -14.34
C TYR A 85 -0.71 -0.36 -15.80
N GLY A 86 0.60 -0.43 -16.02
CA GLY A 86 1.15 -0.75 -17.34
C GLY A 86 1.25 0.44 -18.31
N HIS A 87 1.35 1.66 -17.79
CA HIS A 87 1.40 2.89 -18.61
C HIS A 87 2.80 3.17 -19.15
N VAL A 88 3.25 2.39 -20.14
CA VAL A 88 4.63 2.41 -20.66
C VAL A 88 5.13 3.81 -21.01
N ASN A 89 4.33 4.62 -21.70
CA ASN A 89 4.74 5.97 -22.11
C ASN A 89 4.92 6.92 -20.93
N ILE A 90 4.11 6.74 -19.87
CA ILE A 90 4.24 7.52 -18.63
C ILE A 90 5.49 7.06 -17.86
N VAL A 91 5.74 5.75 -17.78
CA VAL A 91 6.96 5.20 -17.18
C VAL A 91 8.21 5.77 -17.85
N LYS A 92 8.26 5.77 -19.21
CA LYS A 92 9.36 6.38 -19.98
C LYS A 92 9.54 7.85 -19.61
N LEU A 93 8.46 8.61 -19.63
CA LEU A 93 8.48 10.04 -19.36
C LEU A 93 8.93 10.37 -17.93
N LEU A 94 8.44 9.63 -16.92
CA LEU A 94 8.83 9.84 -15.53
C LEU A 94 10.32 9.55 -15.31
N ILE A 95 10.83 8.45 -15.88
CA ILE A 95 12.26 8.11 -15.81
C ILE A 95 13.13 9.17 -16.52
N GLU A 96 12.71 9.68 -17.66
CA GLU A 96 13.39 10.76 -18.40
C GLU A 96 13.43 12.07 -17.59
N ASN A 97 12.46 12.29 -16.70
CA ASN A 97 12.42 13.43 -15.79
C ASN A 97 13.05 13.14 -14.42
N GLY A 98 13.78 12.03 -14.27
CA GLY A 98 14.61 11.75 -13.12
C GLY A 98 13.94 10.93 -12.02
N ALA A 99 12.80 10.27 -12.29
CA ALA A 99 12.17 9.37 -11.32
C ALA A 99 13.15 8.27 -10.86
N ASP A 100 13.21 8.02 -9.56
CA ASP A 100 14.01 6.93 -9.01
C ASP A 100 13.43 5.57 -9.38
N VAL A 101 14.11 4.85 -10.28
CA VAL A 101 13.71 3.51 -10.73
C VAL A 101 13.75 2.46 -9.61
N ASN A 102 14.41 2.76 -8.50
CA ASN A 102 14.54 1.93 -7.32
C ASN A 102 13.73 2.45 -6.11
N ALA A 103 12.87 3.44 -6.34
CA ALA A 103 12.00 3.97 -5.28
C ALA A 103 11.28 2.84 -4.56
N LYS A 104 11.25 2.91 -3.23
CA LYS A 104 10.57 1.91 -2.39
C LYS A 104 9.25 2.46 -1.88
N ARG A 105 8.21 1.65 -2.00
CA ARG A 105 6.94 1.94 -1.34
C ARG A 105 7.08 1.82 0.17
N SER A 106 6.62 2.83 0.90
CA SER A 106 6.77 2.88 2.37
C SER A 106 6.02 1.78 3.12
N MET A 107 4.97 1.19 2.52
CA MET A 107 4.16 0.17 3.18
C MET A 107 4.77 -1.23 3.19
N ASP A 108 5.55 -1.59 2.17
CA ASP A 108 6.00 -2.99 1.97
C ASP A 108 7.37 -3.11 1.27
N ASP A 109 8.09 -2.01 1.07
CA ASP A 109 9.35 -1.93 0.31
C ASP A 109 9.26 -2.42 -1.15
N SER A 110 8.05 -2.53 -1.71
CA SER A 110 7.87 -2.87 -3.12
C SER A 110 8.44 -1.78 -4.03
N THR A 111 9.08 -2.19 -5.14
CA THR A 111 9.71 -1.31 -6.13
C THR A 111 8.88 -1.23 -7.41
N PRO A 112 9.12 -0.23 -8.31
CA PRO A 112 8.49 -0.19 -9.63
C PRO A 112 8.65 -1.50 -10.41
N LEU A 113 9.84 -2.12 -10.33
CA LEU A 113 10.11 -3.41 -10.97
C LEU A 113 9.22 -4.53 -10.42
N SER A 114 9.07 -4.61 -9.09
CA SER A 114 8.23 -5.64 -8.47
C SER A 114 6.76 -5.51 -8.85
N PHE A 115 6.25 -4.28 -9.00
CA PHE A 115 4.89 -4.04 -9.49
C PHE A 115 4.71 -4.44 -10.95
N ALA A 116 5.63 -4.04 -11.84
CA ALA A 116 5.60 -4.40 -13.25
C ALA A 116 5.65 -5.93 -13.45
N VAL A 117 6.50 -6.62 -12.68
CA VAL A 117 6.61 -8.09 -12.69
C VAL A 117 5.34 -8.75 -12.20
N HIS A 118 4.78 -8.32 -11.08
CA HIS A 118 3.54 -8.88 -10.51
C HIS A 118 2.37 -8.78 -11.50
N ARG A 119 2.30 -7.67 -12.25
CA ARG A 119 1.28 -7.43 -13.29
C ARG A 119 1.64 -8.00 -14.65
N ASN A 120 2.84 -8.54 -14.82
CA ASN A 120 3.36 -9.11 -16.07
C ASN A 120 3.49 -8.09 -17.22
N HIS A 121 3.84 -6.86 -16.90
CA HIS A 121 4.08 -5.79 -17.88
C HIS A 121 5.51 -5.90 -18.45
N LYS A 122 5.75 -6.83 -19.37
CA LYS A 122 7.08 -7.19 -19.90
C LYS A 122 7.88 -6.00 -20.40
N GLU A 123 7.26 -5.13 -21.22
CA GLU A 123 7.94 -3.95 -21.78
C GLU A 123 8.44 -3.01 -20.66
N ILE A 124 7.65 -2.84 -19.61
CA ILE A 124 8.05 -2.03 -18.45
C ILE A 124 9.16 -2.71 -17.68
N VAL A 125 9.09 -4.05 -17.50
CA VAL A 125 10.14 -4.82 -16.82
C VAL A 125 11.48 -4.66 -17.56
N GLU A 126 11.51 -4.83 -18.88
CA GLU A 126 12.70 -4.64 -19.70
C GLU A 126 13.22 -3.20 -19.59
N LEU A 127 12.34 -2.21 -19.73
CA LEU A 127 12.69 -0.80 -19.62
C LEU A 127 13.32 -0.45 -18.26
N LEU A 128 12.70 -0.90 -17.17
CA LEU A 128 13.21 -0.62 -15.81
C LEU A 128 14.60 -1.23 -15.59
N LEU A 129 14.79 -2.48 -16.03
CA LEU A 129 16.08 -3.17 -15.92
C LEU A 129 17.16 -2.50 -16.78
N GLU A 130 16.83 -2.04 -17.99
CA GLU A 130 17.72 -1.25 -18.84
C GLU A 130 18.10 0.11 -18.23
N LYS A 131 17.20 0.68 -17.44
CA LYS A 131 17.41 1.94 -16.72
C LYS A 131 18.04 1.77 -15.34
N GLY A 132 18.48 0.55 -14.98
CA GLY A 132 19.24 0.28 -13.77
C GLY A 132 18.40 -0.08 -12.56
N ALA A 133 17.17 -0.55 -12.77
CA ALA A 133 16.40 -1.13 -11.67
C ALA A 133 17.11 -2.36 -11.10
N ASP A 134 17.27 -2.41 -9.78
CA ASP A 134 17.86 -3.56 -9.10
C ASP A 134 16.82 -4.71 -8.99
N ALA A 135 17.11 -5.80 -9.71
CA ALA A 135 16.26 -7.00 -9.71
C ALA A 135 16.26 -7.75 -8.36
N ASN A 136 17.17 -7.40 -7.46
CA ASN A 136 17.43 -8.11 -6.21
C ASN A 136 16.94 -7.36 -4.96
N VAL A 137 16.23 -6.27 -5.12
CA VAL A 137 15.58 -5.61 -3.99
C VAL A 137 14.52 -6.53 -3.42
N ALA A 138 14.68 -6.90 -2.15
CA ALA A 138 13.69 -7.66 -1.43
C ALA A 138 12.67 -6.71 -0.76
N ASN A 139 11.40 -7.11 -0.80
CA ASN A 139 10.35 -6.47 -0.04
C ASN A 139 10.47 -6.82 1.47
N GLN A 140 9.58 -6.29 2.30
CA GLN A 140 9.55 -6.59 3.76
C GLN A 140 9.38 -8.08 4.08
N HIS A 141 8.97 -8.89 3.10
CA HIS A 141 8.82 -10.34 3.25
C HIS A 141 10.04 -11.13 2.79
N GLY A 142 11.11 -10.45 2.39
CA GLY A 142 12.29 -11.08 1.83
C GLY A 142 12.10 -11.59 0.39
N GLU A 143 10.98 -11.25 -0.27
CA GLU A 143 10.70 -11.64 -1.65
C GLU A 143 11.27 -10.60 -2.62
N THR A 144 11.95 -11.08 -3.66
CA THR A 144 12.39 -10.25 -4.79
C THR A 144 11.34 -10.24 -5.92
N ALA A 145 11.59 -9.45 -6.95
CA ALA A 145 10.76 -9.47 -8.15
C ALA A 145 10.70 -10.89 -8.77
N LEU A 146 11.77 -11.68 -8.67
CA LEU A 146 11.82 -13.04 -9.23
C LEU A 146 10.90 -14.01 -8.48
N ASP A 147 10.76 -13.91 -7.16
CA ASP A 147 9.89 -14.78 -6.35
C ASP A 147 8.41 -14.63 -6.73
N ARG A 148 8.04 -13.45 -7.22
CA ARG A 148 6.67 -13.10 -7.62
C ARG A 148 6.44 -13.11 -9.12
N SER A 149 7.46 -13.56 -9.89
CA SER A 149 7.43 -13.50 -11.35
C SER A 149 6.55 -14.59 -11.96
N LYS A 150 5.91 -14.23 -13.07
CA LYS A 150 5.27 -15.22 -13.96
C LYS A 150 6.31 -15.81 -14.91
N PRO A 151 6.08 -17.00 -15.49
CA PRO A 151 7.05 -17.66 -16.35
C PRO A 151 7.63 -16.76 -17.45
N GLU A 152 6.82 -15.82 -17.94
CA GLU A 152 7.18 -14.94 -19.04
C GLU A 152 8.21 -13.87 -18.66
N THR A 153 8.30 -13.49 -17.38
CA THR A 153 9.25 -12.49 -16.89
C THR A 153 10.48 -13.09 -16.21
N VAL A 154 10.43 -14.39 -15.88
CA VAL A 154 11.57 -15.10 -15.25
C VAL A 154 12.85 -14.98 -16.08
N ALA A 155 12.76 -15.26 -17.40
CA ALA A 155 13.94 -15.22 -18.27
C ALA A 155 14.56 -13.83 -18.36
N ILE A 156 13.72 -12.78 -18.38
CA ILE A 156 14.14 -11.39 -18.43
C ILE A 156 14.89 -11.04 -17.14
N LEU A 157 14.30 -11.35 -15.98
CA LEU A 157 14.92 -11.09 -14.67
C LEU A 157 16.25 -11.85 -14.51
N ARG A 158 16.29 -13.15 -14.85
CA ARG A 158 17.51 -13.94 -14.77
C ARG A 158 18.64 -13.43 -15.67
N LYS A 159 18.30 -12.96 -16.88
CA LYS A 159 19.27 -12.32 -17.81
C LYS A 159 19.92 -11.09 -17.17
N HIS A 160 19.18 -10.34 -16.35
CA HIS A 160 19.68 -9.15 -15.64
C HIS A 160 20.18 -9.46 -14.21
N GLY A 161 20.50 -10.72 -13.91
CA GLY A 161 21.09 -11.10 -12.63
C GLY A 161 20.08 -11.24 -11.47
N GLY A 162 18.80 -11.30 -11.79
CA GLY A 162 17.74 -11.50 -10.78
C GLY A 162 17.90 -12.83 -10.04
N LYS A 163 17.82 -12.77 -8.74
CA LYS A 163 17.88 -13.88 -7.79
C LYS A 163 16.60 -13.93 -6.98
N THR A 164 16.26 -15.10 -6.46
CA THR A 164 15.20 -15.22 -5.47
C THR A 164 15.64 -14.66 -4.12
N GLY A 165 14.69 -14.34 -3.25
CA GLY A 165 15.02 -13.98 -1.88
C GLY A 165 15.85 -15.07 -1.19
N GLU A 166 15.52 -16.35 -1.44
CA GLU A 166 16.27 -17.50 -0.93
C GLU A 166 17.73 -17.51 -1.43
N ASP A 167 17.95 -17.27 -2.73
CA ASP A 167 19.30 -17.16 -3.33
C ASP A 167 20.12 -16.03 -2.71
N LEU A 168 19.47 -14.98 -2.18
CA LEU A 168 20.10 -13.85 -1.50
C LEU A 168 20.28 -14.06 0.01
N GLY A 169 19.86 -15.23 0.51
CA GLY A 169 19.94 -15.56 1.94
C GLY A 169 18.81 -14.90 2.76
N ALA A 170 17.85 -14.26 2.10
CA ALA A 170 16.60 -13.96 2.77
C ALA A 170 16.01 -15.29 3.23
N LYS A 171 15.78 -15.42 4.50
CA LYS A 171 15.12 -16.63 5.00
C LYS A 171 13.73 -16.62 4.38
N PRO A 172 13.38 -17.63 3.55
CA PRO A 172 12.02 -17.75 3.08
C PRO A 172 11.14 -17.74 4.32
N TRP A 173 9.93 -17.23 4.17
CA TRP A 173 8.91 -17.29 5.21
C TRP A 173 8.94 -18.65 5.87
N ASN A 174 9.67 -18.74 6.98
CA ASN A 174 9.86 -19.98 7.68
C ASN A 174 8.53 -20.30 8.36
N TRP A 175 7.76 -21.23 7.80
CA TRP A 175 6.52 -21.68 8.41
C TRP A 175 6.68 -22.04 9.89
N LYS A 176 7.90 -22.45 10.32
CA LYS A 176 8.22 -22.70 11.73
C LYS A 176 8.29 -21.41 12.54
N GLU A 177 8.80 -20.31 11.97
CA GLU A 177 8.75 -18.99 12.63
C GLU A 177 7.32 -18.48 12.67
N MET A 178 6.55 -18.64 11.59
CA MET A 178 5.11 -18.33 11.59
C MET A 178 4.35 -19.16 12.63
N GLU A 179 4.66 -20.45 12.75
CA GLU A 179 4.06 -21.29 13.77
C GLU A 179 4.43 -20.82 15.19
N THR A 180 5.66 -20.36 15.38
CA THR A 180 6.12 -19.79 16.66
C THR A 180 5.40 -18.47 16.95
N VAL A 181 5.35 -17.54 15.99
CA VAL A 181 4.61 -16.28 16.12
C VAL A 181 3.11 -16.55 16.33
N ALA A 182 2.53 -17.50 15.59
CA ALA A 182 1.13 -17.89 15.77
C ALA A 182 0.87 -18.44 17.19
N ARG A 183 1.81 -19.24 17.72
CA ARG A 183 1.72 -19.74 19.11
C ARG A 183 1.83 -18.61 20.13
N GLU A 184 2.72 -17.64 19.90
CA GLU A 184 2.88 -16.45 20.75
C GLU A 184 1.62 -15.58 20.74
N LEU A 185 0.88 -15.55 19.61
CA LEU A 185 -0.35 -14.80 19.45
C LEU A 185 -1.57 -15.48 20.09
N LEU A 186 -1.50 -16.76 20.45
CA LEU A 186 -2.62 -17.44 21.11
C LEU A 186 -2.97 -16.75 22.41
N GLY A 187 -4.24 -16.53 22.66
CA GLY A 187 -4.71 -15.95 23.93
C GLY A 187 -5.86 -14.98 23.76
N THR A 188 -6.13 -14.29 24.85
CA THR A 188 -7.24 -13.35 24.94
C THR A 188 -6.74 -11.93 24.83
N TYR A 189 -7.36 -11.17 23.95
CA TYR A 189 -7.09 -9.75 23.71
C TYR A 189 -8.30 -8.91 24.13
N GLU A 190 -8.05 -7.86 24.89
CA GLU A 190 -9.11 -6.90 25.25
C GLU A 190 -9.02 -5.64 24.42
N TRP A 191 -10.18 -5.08 24.14
CA TRP A 191 -10.30 -3.77 23.51
C TRP A 191 -11.34 -2.92 24.21
N LYS A 192 -11.15 -1.61 24.18
CA LYS A 192 -12.08 -0.61 24.69
C LYS A 192 -12.40 0.36 23.57
N HIS A 193 -13.67 0.58 23.30
CA HIS A 193 -14.13 1.53 22.30
C HIS A 193 -15.29 2.34 22.88
N GLY A 194 -15.23 3.64 22.66
CA GLY A 194 -16.30 4.56 23.04
C GLY A 194 -15.76 5.93 23.41
N ASN A 195 -16.63 6.93 23.30
CA ASN A 195 -16.42 8.24 23.89
C ASN A 195 -17.37 8.38 25.10
N GLU A 196 -17.18 9.43 25.87
CA GLU A 196 -17.99 9.69 27.07
C GLU A 196 -19.50 9.80 26.78
N GLN A 197 -19.90 10.14 25.55
CA GLN A 197 -21.32 10.27 25.16
C GLN A 197 -21.98 8.96 24.76
N LEU A 198 -21.22 7.96 24.28
CA LEU A 198 -21.74 6.68 23.78
C LEU A 198 -21.57 5.52 24.77
N GLY A 199 -20.92 5.77 25.91
CA GLY A 199 -20.53 4.76 26.88
C GLY A 199 -19.37 3.90 26.39
N LEU A 200 -18.53 3.43 27.33
CA LEU A 200 -17.43 2.52 27.06
C LEU A 200 -17.97 1.14 26.70
N LYS A 201 -17.68 0.66 25.49
CA LYS A 201 -17.86 -0.75 25.10
C LYS A 201 -16.53 -1.47 25.24
N THR A 202 -16.52 -2.54 26.01
CA THR A 202 -15.37 -3.45 26.14
C THR A 202 -15.69 -4.74 25.40
N GLY A 203 -14.69 -5.33 24.80
CA GLY A 203 -14.83 -6.62 24.16
C GLY A 203 -13.54 -7.43 24.31
N GLN A 204 -13.66 -8.72 24.08
CA GLN A 204 -12.56 -9.66 24.09
C GLN A 204 -12.55 -10.42 22.76
N MET A 205 -11.34 -10.62 22.21
CA MET A 205 -11.08 -11.53 21.10
C MET A 205 -10.14 -12.61 21.60
N ILE A 206 -10.50 -13.87 21.40
CA ILE A 206 -9.70 -15.02 21.81
C ILE A 206 -9.24 -15.74 20.56
N LEU A 207 -7.92 -15.84 20.35
CA LEU A 207 -7.33 -16.62 19.27
C LEU A 207 -7.02 -18.04 19.79
N LEU A 208 -7.59 -19.04 19.14
CA LEU A 208 -7.48 -20.45 19.53
C LEU A 208 -6.52 -21.20 18.59
N ARG A 209 -5.94 -22.31 19.08
CA ARG A 209 -4.95 -23.13 18.34
C ARG A 209 -5.50 -23.76 17.07
N ASP A 210 -6.80 -24.00 16.99
CA ASP A 210 -7.49 -24.61 15.85
C ASP A 210 -7.77 -23.64 14.70
N GLY A 211 -7.25 -22.40 14.80
CA GLY A 211 -7.48 -21.34 13.83
C GLY A 211 -8.86 -20.70 13.95
N MET A 212 -9.53 -20.85 15.09
CA MET A 212 -10.77 -20.18 15.39
C MET A 212 -10.55 -18.95 16.27
N ALA A 213 -11.31 -17.88 16.00
CA ALA A 213 -11.37 -16.69 16.82
C ALA A 213 -12.75 -16.55 17.46
N GLN A 214 -12.77 -16.32 18.76
CA GLN A 214 -14.00 -16.07 19.50
C GLN A 214 -14.06 -14.61 19.93
N TYR A 215 -15.24 -14.02 19.82
CA TYR A 215 -15.49 -12.64 20.25
C TYR A 215 -16.54 -12.59 21.36
N LYS A 216 -16.30 -11.73 22.35
CA LYS A 216 -17.27 -11.36 23.38
C LYS A 216 -17.40 -9.85 23.40
N VAL A 217 -18.63 -9.34 23.36
CA VAL A 217 -18.91 -7.90 23.46
C VAL A 217 -19.98 -7.71 24.54
N GLY A 218 -19.64 -6.94 25.58
CA GLY A 218 -20.58 -6.72 26.68
C GLY A 218 -21.03 -8.02 27.38
N GLY A 219 -20.18 -9.04 27.41
CA GLY A 219 -20.50 -10.36 27.99
C GLY A 219 -21.20 -11.34 27.06
N THR A 220 -21.64 -10.90 25.86
CA THR A 220 -22.30 -11.76 24.88
C THR A 220 -21.27 -12.41 23.97
N GLN A 221 -21.33 -13.73 23.81
CA GLN A 221 -20.52 -14.50 22.86
C GLN A 221 -21.06 -14.25 21.44
N LEU A 222 -20.17 -13.88 20.53
CA LEU A 222 -20.47 -13.80 19.09
C LEU A 222 -20.13 -15.11 18.38
N PRO A 223 -20.62 -15.32 17.13
CA PRO A 223 -20.24 -16.47 16.32
C PRO A 223 -18.73 -16.59 16.16
N GLU A 224 -18.23 -17.81 16.13
CA GLU A 224 -16.81 -18.08 15.89
C GLU A 224 -16.40 -17.69 14.47
N GLU A 225 -15.19 -17.19 14.35
CA GLU A 225 -14.59 -16.76 13.09
C GLU A 225 -13.27 -17.50 12.87
N LYS A 226 -12.83 -17.61 11.62
CA LYS A 226 -11.53 -18.24 11.28
C LYS A 226 -10.44 -17.17 11.30
N TRP A 227 -9.31 -17.51 11.90
CA TRP A 227 -8.13 -16.65 11.83
C TRP A 227 -6.94 -17.39 11.22
N LYS A 228 -6.05 -16.65 10.58
CA LYS A 228 -4.74 -17.11 10.13
C LYS A 228 -3.74 -15.98 10.18
N LEU A 229 -2.51 -16.31 10.48
CA LEU A 229 -1.39 -15.43 10.25
C LEU A 229 -1.09 -15.45 8.75
N LYS A 230 -1.18 -14.32 8.09
CA LYS A 230 -0.99 -14.23 6.65
C LYS A 230 0.39 -13.72 6.27
N TYR A 231 0.93 -12.81 7.07
CA TYR A 231 2.26 -12.27 6.96
C TYR A 231 2.84 -12.19 8.38
N GLN A 232 4.15 -12.01 8.49
CA GLN A 232 4.83 -12.01 9.79
C GLN A 232 4.17 -11.10 10.85
N TYR A 233 3.45 -10.08 10.40
CA TYR A 233 2.83 -9.07 11.25
C TYR A 233 1.34 -8.87 11.00
N GLU A 234 0.69 -9.70 10.20
CA GLU A 234 -0.75 -9.56 9.92
C GLU A 234 -1.55 -10.79 10.34
N VAL A 235 -2.54 -10.58 11.19
CA VAL A 235 -3.56 -11.56 11.56
C VAL A 235 -4.84 -11.23 10.80
N HIS A 236 -5.32 -12.17 10.01
CA HIS A 236 -6.56 -12.09 9.27
C HIS A 236 -7.64 -12.91 9.98
N VAL A 237 -8.74 -12.27 10.36
CA VAL A 237 -9.89 -12.92 10.98
C VAL A 237 -11.09 -12.81 10.04
N THR A 238 -11.56 -13.94 9.54
CA THR A 238 -12.61 -14.00 8.51
C THR A 238 -13.92 -14.56 9.11
N ASN A 239 -14.99 -13.80 8.96
CA ASN A 239 -16.33 -14.19 9.40
C ASN A 239 -17.03 -15.14 8.41
N SER A 240 -18.21 -15.65 8.79
CA SER A 240 -19.02 -16.56 7.98
C SER A 240 -19.52 -15.95 6.66
N LYS A 241 -19.49 -14.61 6.51
CA LYS A 241 -19.85 -13.89 5.28
C LYS A 241 -18.67 -13.68 4.34
N GLY A 242 -17.45 -14.12 4.71
CA GLY A 242 -16.25 -13.92 3.93
C GLY A 242 -15.58 -12.55 4.15
N GLU A 243 -16.11 -11.69 5.01
CA GLU A 243 -15.45 -10.42 5.38
C GLU A 243 -14.25 -10.70 6.29
N THR A 244 -13.14 -10.04 6.05
CA THR A 244 -11.89 -10.26 6.80
C THR A 244 -11.45 -9.01 7.52
N ASP A 245 -11.38 -9.06 8.83
CA ASP A 245 -10.70 -8.04 9.64
C ASP A 245 -9.20 -8.29 9.62
N VAL A 246 -8.42 -7.23 9.40
CA VAL A 246 -6.96 -7.27 9.30
C VAL A 246 -6.37 -6.55 10.50
N PHE A 247 -5.48 -7.23 11.20
CA PHE A 247 -4.77 -6.72 12.36
C PHE A 247 -3.26 -6.77 12.10
N THR A 248 -2.55 -5.73 12.49
CA THR A 248 -1.08 -5.75 12.55
C THR A 248 -0.64 -6.18 13.93
N VAL A 249 0.33 -7.09 14.00
CA VAL A 249 1.03 -7.45 15.24
C VAL A 249 1.97 -6.29 15.59
N MET A 250 1.83 -5.74 16.77
CA MET A 250 2.73 -4.68 17.25
C MET A 250 4.08 -5.26 17.68
N ASP A 251 5.11 -4.42 17.75
CA ASP A 251 6.49 -4.82 18.07
C ASP A 251 6.61 -5.56 19.42
N ASP A 252 5.69 -5.31 20.35
CA ASP A 252 5.64 -5.98 21.64
C ASP A 252 5.11 -7.43 21.56
N LYS A 253 4.62 -7.87 20.39
CA LYS A 253 3.94 -9.16 20.15
C LYS A 253 2.81 -9.48 21.14
N GLN A 254 2.40 -8.50 21.91
CA GLN A 254 1.33 -8.60 22.90
C GLN A 254 0.10 -7.74 22.55
N SER A 255 0.22 -6.96 21.48
CA SER A 255 -0.83 -6.08 21.00
C SER A 255 -1.13 -6.31 19.53
N LEU A 256 -2.40 -6.21 19.17
CA LEU A 256 -2.88 -6.23 17.80
C LEU A 256 -3.53 -4.89 17.48
N LEU A 257 -3.15 -4.28 16.38
CA LEU A 257 -3.78 -3.07 15.87
C LEU A 257 -4.69 -3.43 14.70
N LYS A 258 -5.99 -3.23 14.83
CA LYS A 258 -6.92 -3.40 13.72
C LYS A 258 -6.71 -2.27 12.71
N ILE A 259 -6.27 -2.60 11.51
CA ILE A 259 -5.89 -1.65 10.46
C ILE A 259 -6.88 -1.57 9.31
N GLY A 260 -7.80 -2.54 9.19
CA GLY A 260 -8.76 -2.50 8.11
C GLY A 260 -9.73 -3.68 8.10
N ARG A 261 -10.61 -3.65 7.10
CA ARG A 261 -11.49 -4.76 6.75
C ARG A 261 -11.46 -4.98 5.24
N ILE A 262 -11.39 -6.22 4.82
CA ILE A 262 -11.50 -6.63 3.42
C ILE A 262 -12.94 -7.07 3.18
N VAL A 263 -13.61 -6.42 2.24
CA VAL A 263 -14.95 -6.79 1.78
C VAL A 263 -14.90 -6.88 0.27
N ASP A 264 -15.37 -7.97 -0.31
CA ASP A 264 -15.35 -8.21 -1.77
C ASP A 264 -13.98 -8.00 -2.42
N ASN A 265 -12.92 -8.48 -1.77
CA ASN A 265 -11.50 -8.30 -2.15
C ASN A 265 -10.99 -6.85 -2.13
N HIS A 266 -11.74 -5.90 -1.59
CA HIS A 266 -11.30 -4.52 -1.43
C HIS A 266 -11.04 -4.20 0.05
N ARG A 267 -9.86 -3.63 0.33
CA ARG A 267 -9.51 -3.20 1.69
C ARG A 267 -10.18 -1.86 2.00
N LYS A 268 -11.01 -1.83 3.04
CA LYS A 268 -11.56 -0.58 3.58
C LYS A 268 -10.82 -0.22 4.85
N ALA A 269 -10.26 0.99 4.90
CA ALA A 269 -9.65 1.52 6.12
C ALA A 269 -10.71 1.67 7.21
N LEU A 270 -10.36 1.28 8.42
CA LEU A 270 -11.17 1.46 9.62
C LEU A 270 -10.45 2.39 10.60
N ILE A 271 -11.21 2.94 11.52
CA ILE A 271 -10.64 3.65 12.68
C ILE A 271 -9.71 2.68 13.40
N ARG A 272 -8.47 3.09 13.64
CA ARG A 272 -7.45 2.29 14.33
C ARG A 272 -7.94 1.89 15.72
N GLN A 273 -7.94 0.61 16.02
CA GLN A 273 -8.36 0.06 17.30
C GLN A 273 -7.30 -0.92 17.82
N THR A 274 -6.73 -0.62 18.98
CA THR A 274 -5.70 -1.46 19.60
C THR A 274 -6.33 -2.51 20.48
N PHE A 275 -5.88 -3.74 20.32
CA PHE A 275 -6.22 -4.90 21.15
C PHE A 275 -4.99 -5.29 21.96
N ARG A 276 -5.11 -5.39 23.27
CA ARG A 276 -4.03 -5.81 24.17
C ARG A 276 -4.29 -7.21 24.69
N LYS A 277 -3.26 -8.04 24.69
CA LYS A 277 -3.31 -9.38 25.25
C LYS A 277 -3.45 -9.32 26.76
N LEU A 278 -4.35 -10.12 27.30
CA LEU A 278 -4.43 -10.36 28.74
C LEU A 278 -3.32 -11.33 29.16
N LYS A 279 -2.68 -11.03 30.28
CA LYS A 279 -1.65 -11.89 30.88
C LYS A 279 -2.27 -13.13 31.49
#